data_1ed5c40e67c52208866abcd4620196b1
#
_entry.id   1ed5c40e67c52208866abcd4620196b1
#
_cell.length_a   1.000
_cell.length_b   1.000
_cell.length_c   1.000
_cell.angle_alpha   90.00
_cell.angle_beta   90.00
_cell.angle_gamma   90.00
#
_symmetry.space_group_name_H-M   'P 1'
#
loop_
_entity.id
_entity.type
_entity.pdbx_description
1 polymer ?
#
loop_
_entity_poly.entity_id
_entity_poly.type
_entity_poly.pdbx_seq_one_letter_code
_entity_poly.pdbx_strand_id
1 'polypeptide(L)'
;LPPRLNEPIEQWQRRLSLLPIALGKALRETYQGISPALVKQLIALPPTAADPSPALLPSTPVDSITPDQWLRLHHRWLQWLKHLDQTIFELHFEEEGGYCVWNKPDDERVDQRDDQQDAGVGDCLSLRLGLYYRHHLNARRLQRRTDELRQLLQVSREREEAQRQEQQDRMEDTDNAGTLQHQADTLL
;
A
#
# COMPACT_ATOMS: atom_id res chain seq x y z
N LEU A 1 -9.83 21.74 -11.80
CA LEU A 1 -10.09 21.81 -13.25
C LEU A 1 -10.22 20.40 -13.84
N PRO A 2 -11.06 20.16 -14.85
CA PRO A 2 -11.06 18.89 -15.55
C PRO A 2 -9.75 18.74 -16.35
N PRO A 3 -9.14 17.54 -16.38
CA PRO A 3 -7.99 17.26 -17.23
C PRO A 3 -8.33 17.44 -18.73
N ARG A 4 -7.37 17.88 -19.55
CA ARG A 4 -7.56 18.11 -20.98
C ARG A 4 -6.43 17.50 -21.79
N LEU A 5 -6.77 16.78 -22.87
CA LEU A 5 -5.80 16.18 -23.79
C LEU A 5 -4.92 17.22 -24.51
N ASN A 6 -5.46 18.39 -24.79
CA ASN A 6 -4.79 19.42 -25.60
C ASN A 6 -4.12 20.50 -24.74
N GLU A 7 -3.80 20.21 -23.47
CA GLU A 7 -3.13 21.16 -22.60
C GLU A 7 -1.62 21.15 -22.90
N PRO A 8 -1.03 22.32 -23.32
CA PRO A 8 0.41 22.43 -23.56
C PRO A 8 1.21 22.20 -22.27
N ILE A 9 2.40 21.61 -22.41
CA ILE A 9 3.26 21.28 -21.27
C ILE A 9 3.58 22.50 -20.41
N GLU A 10 3.84 23.66 -21.03
CA GLU A 10 4.20 24.87 -20.33
C GLU A 10 3.04 25.37 -19.44
N GLN A 11 1.80 25.26 -19.94
CA GLN A 11 0.62 25.66 -19.18
C GLN A 11 0.32 24.68 -18.06
N TRP A 12 0.45 23.38 -18.34
CA TRP A 12 0.26 22.29 -17.38
C TRP A 12 1.28 22.39 -16.23
N GLN A 13 2.57 22.55 -16.57
CA GLN A 13 3.65 22.72 -15.61
C GLN A 13 3.45 23.99 -14.77
N ARG A 14 3.14 25.14 -15.41
CA ARG A 14 2.90 26.41 -14.71
C ARG A 14 1.80 26.29 -13.66
N ARG A 15 0.72 25.56 -13.98
CA ARG A 15 -0.38 25.34 -13.03
C ARG A 15 0.03 24.52 -11.82
N LEU A 16 0.81 23.48 -12.03
CA LEU A 16 1.29 22.63 -10.95
C LEU A 16 2.35 23.32 -10.09
N SER A 17 3.12 24.25 -10.67
CA SER A 17 4.18 25.00 -10.00
C SER A 17 3.73 26.33 -9.40
N LEU A 18 2.43 26.62 -9.35
CA LEU A 18 1.89 27.86 -8.73
C LEU A 18 2.26 27.99 -7.26
N LEU A 19 2.35 26.87 -6.56
CA LEU A 19 2.70 26.79 -5.15
C LEU A 19 3.84 25.79 -4.96
N PRO A 20 4.81 26.06 -4.06
CA PRO A 20 5.92 25.16 -3.76
C PRO A 20 5.46 24.02 -2.84
N ILE A 21 4.58 23.19 -3.34
CA ILE A 21 4.01 22.03 -2.61
C ILE A 21 4.49 20.72 -3.21
N ALA A 22 4.19 19.61 -2.51
CA ALA A 22 4.49 18.28 -3.00
C ALA A 22 3.71 17.98 -4.30
N LEU A 23 4.37 17.36 -5.29
CA LEU A 23 3.82 17.02 -6.61
C LEU A 23 2.48 16.29 -6.54
N GLY A 24 2.38 15.30 -5.65
CA GLY A 24 1.14 14.54 -5.48
C GLY A 24 -0.02 15.38 -4.94
N LYS A 25 0.27 16.41 -4.16
CA LYS A 25 -0.72 17.39 -3.68
C LYS A 25 -1.08 18.34 -4.81
N ALA A 26 -0.10 18.88 -5.53
CA ALA A 26 -0.30 19.77 -6.67
C ALA A 26 -1.24 19.15 -7.72
N LEU A 27 -1.01 17.90 -8.12
CA LEU A 27 -1.86 17.17 -9.07
C LEU A 27 -3.31 17.05 -8.60
N ARG A 28 -3.54 16.67 -7.34
CA ARG A 28 -4.89 16.47 -6.79
C ARG A 28 -5.67 17.76 -6.56
N GLU A 29 -4.98 18.85 -6.21
CA GLU A 29 -5.62 20.15 -5.99
C GLU A 29 -5.91 20.89 -7.30
N THR A 30 -5.06 20.69 -8.31
CA THR A 30 -5.20 21.33 -9.62
C THR A 30 -6.25 20.64 -10.49
N TYR A 31 -6.27 19.29 -10.50
CA TYR A 31 -7.12 18.51 -11.40
C TYR A 31 -8.12 17.65 -10.65
N GLN A 32 -9.37 17.64 -11.15
CA GLN A 32 -10.45 16.82 -10.62
C GLN A 32 -10.28 15.35 -11.01
N GLY A 33 -10.71 14.45 -10.14
CA GLY A 33 -10.71 13.01 -10.43
C GLY A 33 -9.35 12.32 -10.20
N ILE A 34 -8.34 13.03 -9.71
CA ILE A 34 -7.02 12.47 -9.44
C ILE A 34 -6.97 11.84 -8.05
N SER A 35 -6.95 10.51 -7.99
CA SER A 35 -6.81 9.75 -6.75
C SER A 35 -5.34 9.63 -6.31
N PRO A 36 -5.05 9.37 -5.02
CA PRO A 36 -3.69 9.08 -4.56
C PRO A 36 -3.05 7.85 -5.26
N ALA A 37 -3.84 6.85 -5.61
CA ALA A 37 -3.37 5.69 -6.36
C ALA A 37 -2.94 6.07 -7.78
N LEU A 38 -3.76 6.85 -8.48
CA LEU A 38 -3.42 7.35 -9.81
C LEU A 38 -2.16 8.23 -9.80
N VAL A 39 -2.00 9.09 -8.77
CA VAL A 39 -0.77 9.88 -8.60
C VAL A 39 0.46 8.97 -8.53
N LYS A 40 0.43 7.91 -7.72
CA LYS A 40 1.54 6.95 -7.62
C LYS A 40 1.83 6.31 -8.98
N GLN A 41 0.81 5.90 -9.72
CA GLN A 41 0.95 5.29 -11.04
C GLN A 41 1.53 6.26 -12.08
N LEU A 42 1.11 7.53 -12.07
CA LEU A 42 1.63 8.55 -12.97
C LEU A 42 3.10 8.89 -12.70
N ILE A 43 3.49 8.92 -11.43
CA ILE A 43 4.84 9.30 -10.98
C ILE A 43 5.82 8.13 -11.05
N ALA A 44 5.36 6.88 -11.04
CA ALA A 44 6.19 5.68 -11.12
C ALA A 44 6.91 5.60 -12.48
N LEU A 45 7.89 6.48 -12.68
CA LEU A 45 8.74 6.54 -13.86
C LEU A 45 10.07 5.85 -13.53
N PRO A 46 10.43 4.79 -14.25
CA PRO A 46 11.73 4.17 -14.06
C PRO A 46 12.85 5.15 -14.45
N PRO A 47 14.01 5.13 -13.79
CA PRO A 47 15.18 5.88 -14.23
C PRO A 47 15.59 5.37 -15.63
N THR A 48 15.89 6.28 -16.53
CA THR A 48 16.40 5.94 -17.85
C THR A 48 17.89 6.23 -17.95
N ALA A 49 18.58 5.59 -18.89
CA ALA A 49 20.01 5.86 -19.13
C ALA A 49 20.29 7.34 -19.47
N ALA A 50 19.30 8.05 -20.02
CA ALA A 50 19.38 9.47 -20.34
C ALA A 50 19.15 10.41 -19.16
N ASP A 51 18.47 9.93 -18.10
CA ASP A 51 18.18 10.71 -16.90
C ASP A 51 18.31 9.79 -15.67
N PRO A 52 19.50 9.75 -15.06
CA PRO A 52 19.75 8.99 -13.83
C PRO A 52 19.18 9.67 -12.57
N SER A 53 18.36 10.71 -12.72
CA SER A 53 17.75 11.42 -11.61
C SER A 53 16.95 10.45 -10.72
N PRO A 54 16.87 10.72 -9.41
CA PRO A 54 16.12 9.86 -8.51
C PRO A 54 14.66 9.78 -8.92
N ALA A 55 14.04 8.63 -8.68
CA ALA A 55 12.64 8.42 -8.97
C ALA A 55 11.77 9.49 -8.30
N LEU A 56 10.80 10.00 -9.04
CA LEU A 56 9.84 10.96 -8.48
C LEU A 56 8.97 10.27 -7.41
N LEU A 57 8.76 10.96 -6.31
CA LEU A 57 7.86 10.55 -5.24
C LEU A 57 6.66 11.50 -5.15
N PRO A 58 5.51 11.06 -4.64
CA PRO A 58 4.38 11.96 -4.39
C PRO A 58 4.71 13.12 -3.44
N SER A 59 5.73 12.95 -2.61
CA SER A 59 6.26 13.97 -1.68
C SER A 59 7.30 14.91 -2.29
N THR A 60 7.78 14.64 -3.52
CA THR A 60 8.79 15.48 -4.19
C THR A 60 8.24 16.89 -4.38
N PRO A 61 8.94 17.95 -3.93
CA PRO A 61 8.54 19.33 -4.18
C PRO A 61 8.55 19.65 -5.67
N VAL A 62 7.56 20.38 -6.16
CA VAL A 62 7.45 20.74 -7.59
C VAL A 62 8.65 21.53 -8.09
N ASP A 63 9.30 22.31 -7.22
CA ASP A 63 10.46 23.14 -7.56
C ASP A 63 11.76 22.34 -7.78
N SER A 64 11.79 21.09 -7.31
CA SER A 64 12.96 20.20 -7.44
C SER A 64 12.92 19.30 -8.68
N ILE A 65 11.86 19.40 -9.47
CA ILE A 65 11.63 18.55 -10.64
C ILE A 65 12.41 19.10 -11.84
N THR A 66 13.22 18.25 -12.47
CA THR A 66 14.01 18.60 -13.65
C THR A 66 13.14 18.76 -14.89
N PRO A 67 13.58 19.52 -15.92
CA PRO A 67 12.84 19.65 -17.18
C PRO A 67 12.53 18.30 -17.83
N ASP A 68 13.48 17.35 -17.81
CA ASP A 68 13.28 16.02 -18.41
C ASP A 68 12.26 15.19 -17.63
N GLN A 69 12.24 15.31 -16.29
CA GLN A 69 11.21 14.68 -15.47
C GLN A 69 9.82 15.26 -15.76
N TRP A 70 9.72 16.59 -15.97
CA TRP A 70 8.48 17.24 -16.39
C TRP A 70 7.98 16.74 -17.72
N LEU A 71 8.86 16.60 -18.72
CA LEU A 71 8.52 16.04 -20.04
C LEU A 71 7.98 14.62 -19.94
N ARG A 72 8.68 13.76 -19.20
CA ARG A 72 8.26 12.35 -19.01
C ARG A 72 6.94 12.25 -18.27
N LEU A 73 6.76 13.03 -17.23
CA LEU A 73 5.52 13.05 -16.45
C LEU A 73 4.34 13.55 -17.30
N HIS A 74 4.55 14.61 -18.09
CA HIS A 74 3.51 15.13 -18.99
C HIS A 74 3.18 14.14 -20.10
N HIS A 75 4.17 13.45 -20.69
CA HIS A 75 3.93 12.40 -21.66
C HIS A 75 3.06 11.28 -21.08
N ARG A 76 3.37 10.83 -19.87
CA ARG A 76 2.59 9.82 -19.15
C ARG A 76 1.19 10.29 -18.78
N TRP A 77 1.05 11.55 -18.42
CA TRP A 77 -0.24 12.21 -18.23
C TRP A 77 -1.11 12.17 -19.49
N LEU A 78 -0.53 12.49 -20.64
CA LEU A 78 -1.23 12.43 -21.92
C LEU A 78 -1.59 11.00 -22.34
N GLN A 79 -0.71 10.03 -22.08
CA GLN A 79 -1.01 8.61 -22.30
C GLN A 79 -2.24 8.18 -21.48
N TRP A 80 -2.26 8.48 -20.20
CA TRP A 80 -3.41 8.19 -19.34
C TRP A 80 -4.70 8.82 -19.89
N LEU A 81 -4.67 10.08 -20.29
CA LEU A 81 -5.84 10.77 -20.84
C LEU A 81 -6.29 10.15 -22.18
N LYS A 82 -5.37 9.72 -23.03
CA LYS A 82 -5.70 9.02 -24.28
C LYS A 82 -6.41 7.68 -24.02
N HIS A 83 -5.94 6.92 -23.05
CA HIS A 83 -6.59 5.66 -22.67
C HIS A 83 -8.01 5.89 -22.16
N LEU A 84 -8.23 6.96 -21.39
CA LEU A 84 -9.57 7.36 -20.94
C LEU A 84 -10.47 7.76 -22.10
N ASP A 85 -9.97 8.57 -23.03
CA ASP A 85 -10.73 9.04 -24.21
C ASP A 85 -11.10 7.89 -25.15
N GLN A 86 -10.16 6.96 -25.36
CA GLN A 86 -10.36 5.79 -26.22
C GLN A 86 -11.11 4.64 -25.52
N THR A 87 -11.40 4.78 -24.22
CA THR A 87 -12.00 3.71 -23.40
C THR A 87 -11.25 2.38 -23.43
N ILE A 88 -9.92 2.43 -23.63
CA ILE A 88 -9.05 1.26 -23.63
C ILE A 88 -8.56 1.02 -22.22
N PHE A 89 -8.99 -0.07 -21.61
CA PHE A 89 -8.62 -0.44 -20.26
C PHE A 89 -8.03 -1.85 -20.24
N GLU A 90 -6.79 -1.96 -19.81
CA GLU A 90 -6.08 -3.22 -19.59
C GLU A 90 -5.77 -3.37 -18.10
N LEU A 91 -6.16 -4.50 -17.51
CA LEU A 91 -5.98 -4.73 -16.09
C LEU A 91 -4.63 -5.41 -15.84
N HIS A 92 -3.75 -4.70 -15.15
CA HIS A 92 -2.46 -5.20 -14.67
C HIS A 92 -2.45 -5.22 -13.14
N PHE A 93 -2.02 -6.34 -12.56
CA PHE A 93 -1.85 -6.46 -11.11
C PHE A 93 -0.40 -6.12 -10.73
N GLU A 94 -0.24 -5.36 -9.65
CA GLU A 94 1.06 -4.99 -9.10
C GLU A 94 1.49 -6.04 -8.05
N GLU A 95 2.78 -6.36 -7.98
CA GLU A 95 3.33 -7.36 -7.05
C GLU A 95 3.09 -7.00 -5.58
N GLU A 96 3.14 -5.72 -5.25
CA GLU A 96 2.90 -5.20 -3.89
C GLU A 96 1.42 -5.12 -3.49
N GLY A 97 0.52 -5.63 -4.34
CA GLY A 97 -0.92 -5.65 -4.06
C GLY A 97 -1.63 -4.36 -4.45
N GLY A 98 -1.71 -4.11 -5.71
CA GLY A 98 -2.48 -3.06 -6.36
C GLY A 98 -2.93 -3.50 -7.73
N TYR A 99 -3.57 -2.62 -8.48
CA TYR A 99 -3.85 -2.82 -9.88
C TYR A 99 -3.79 -1.49 -10.64
N CYS A 100 -3.43 -1.58 -11.91
CA CYS A 100 -3.48 -0.49 -12.87
C CYS A 100 -4.42 -0.88 -14.01
N VAL A 101 -5.23 0.06 -14.51
CA VAL A 101 -6.17 -0.19 -15.63
C VAL A 101 -5.75 0.50 -16.92
N TRP A 102 -4.57 1.07 -16.97
CA TRP A 102 -3.99 1.71 -18.12
C TRP A 102 -2.50 1.33 -18.19
N ASN A 103 -1.90 1.44 -19.36
CA ASN A 103 -0.64 0.83 -19.72
C ASN A 103 0.50 0.96 -18.67
N LYS A 104 1.17 -0.18 -18.40
CA LYS A 104 2.43 -0.23 -17.66
C LYS A 104 3.52 0.49 -18.48
N PRO A 105 4.49 1.21 -17.87
CA PRO A 105 5.62 1.76 -18.62
C PRO A 105 6.34 0.67 -19.41
N ASP A 106 6.75 1.01 -20.64
CA ASP A 106 7.27 0.12 -21.68
C ASP A 106 8.55 -0.68 -21.34
N ASP A 107 8.92 -0.86 -20.11
CA ASP A 107 10.21 -1.45 -19.73
C ASP A 107 10.22 -2.96 -19.54
N GLU A 108 9.09 -3.63 -19.68
CA GLU A 108 9.08 -5.10 -19.69
C GLU A 108 7.99 -5.65 -20.63
N ARG A 109 8.19 -5.54 -21.93
CA ARG A 109 7.70 -6.55 -22.85
C ARG A 109 8.55 -7.82 -22.71
N VAL A 110 8.64 -8.35 -21.53
CA VAL A 110 8.92 -9.77 -21.35
C VAL A 110 7.62 -10.47 -21.70
N ASP A 111 7.66 -11.19 -22.82
CA ASP A 111 6.67 -12.17 -23.25
C ASP A 111 6.33 -13.16 -22.11
N GLN A 112 5.63 -12.71 -21.10
CA GLN A 112 4.85 -13.56 -20.22
C GLN A 112 3.43 -13.60 -20.78
N ARG A 113 3.32 -14.15 -21.98
CA ARG A 113 2.17 -14.97 -22.33
C ARG A 113 2.22 -16.18 -21.42
N ASP A 114 1.87 -15.97 -20.16
CA ASP A 114 1.51 -17.08 -19.31
C ASP A 114 0.26 -17.71 -19.90
N ASP A 115 0.45 -18.94 -20.37
CA ASP A 115 -0.53 -19.87 -20.87
C ASP A 115 -1.63 -20.17 -19.83
N GLN A 116 -2.48 -19.19 -19.57
CA GLN A 116 -3.80 -19.41 -19.01
C GLN A 116 -4.83 -18.87 -20.00
N GLN A 117 -4.78 -19.46 -21.21
CA GLN A 117 -5.91 -19.56 -22.09
C GLN A 117 -7.01 -20.38 -21.39
N ASP A 118 -7.73 -19.78 -20.48
CA ASP A 118 -9.11 -20.16 -20.26
C ASP A 118 -9.98 -19.27 -21.17
N ALA A 119 -9.86 -19.59 -22.46
CA ALA A 119 -10.67 -19.03 -23.52
C ALA A 119 -12.10 -19.51 -23.35
N GLY A 120 -12.97 -18.73 -22.68
CA GLY A 120 -14.36 -19.11 -22.59
C GLY A 120 -15.32 -18.15 -21.93
N VAL A 121 -14.87 -17.28 -21.06
CA VAL A 121 -15.74 -16.25 -20.46
C VAL A 121 -15.13 -14.90 -20.81
N GLY A 122 -15.83 -14.13 -21.64
CA GLY A 122 -15.37 -12.85 -22.17
C GLY A 122 -14.61 -12.03 -21.12
N ASP A 123 -13.49 -11.50 -21.53
CA ASP A 123 -12.50 -10.79 -20.71
C ASP A 123 -13.10 -9.51 -20.09
N CYS A 124 -14.06 -9.72 -19.19
CA CYS A 124 -14.82 -8.64 -18.55
C CYS A 124 -13.96 -8.10 -17.40
N LEU A 125 -13.40 -6.89 -17.59
CA LEU A 125 -12.66 -6.13 -16.60
C LEU A 125 -13.34 -6.18 -15.21
N SER A 126 -14.66 -6.06 -15.18
CA SER A 126 -15.46 -6.11 -13.95
C SER A 126 -15.39 -7.45 -13.23
N LEU A 127 -15.33 -8.56 -13.98
CA LEU A 127 -15.22 -9.90 -13.41
C LEU A 127 -13.83 -10.10 -12.79
N ARG A 128 -12.77 -9.73 -13.51
CA ARG A 128 -11.37 -9.82 -13.02
C ARG A 128 -11.17 -8.96 -11.78
N LEU A 129 -11.67 -7.73 -11.77
CA LEU A 129 -11.67 -6.87 -10.58
C LEU A 129 -12.50 -7.45 -9.44
N GLY A 130 -13.65 -8.03 -9.72
CA GLY A 130 -14.49 -8.70 -8.72
C GLY A 130 -13.78 -9.88 -8.05
N LEU A 131 -13.05 -10.69 -8.81
CA LEU A 131 -12.22 -11.79 -8.29
C LEU A 131 -11.07 -11.27 -7.42
N TYR A 132 -10.35 -10.24 -7.89
CA TYR A 132 -9.29 -9.59 -7.13
C TYR A 132 -9.78 -9.08 -5.77
N TYR A 133 -10.87 -8.29 -5.75
CA TYR A 133 -11.41 -7.77 -4.50
C TYR A 133 -11.94 -8.84 -3.58
N ARG A 134 -12.56 -9.90 -4.10
CA ARG A 134 -13.01 -11.04 -3.31
C ARG A 134 -11.83 -11.72 -2.61
N HIS A 135 -10.76 -12.00 -3.33
CA HIS A 135 -9.55 -12.59 -2.76
C HIS A 135 -8.95 -11.68 -1.67
N HIS A 136 -8.79 -10.40 -1.97
CA HIS A 136 -8.20 -9.43 -1.06
C HIS A 136 -9.04 -9.21 0.21
N LEU A 137 -10.37 -9.13 0.09
CA LEU A 137 -11.27 -9.02 1.23
C LEU A 137 -11.28 -10.29 2.10
N ASN A 138 -11.22 -11.46 1.49
CA ASN A 138 -11.12 -12.72 2.22
C ASN A 138 -9.81 -12.82 3.00
N ALA A 139 -8.69 -12.47 2.39
CA ALA A 139 -7.38 -12.42 3.06
C ALA A 139 -7.39 -11.47 4.27
N ARG A 140 -7.94 -10.25 4.10
CA ARG A 140 -8.09 -9.29 5.21
C ARG A 140 -9.00 -9.80 6.32
N ARG A 141 -10.11 -10.47 5.99
CA ARG A 141 -11.00 -11.08 6.99
C ARG A 141 -10.29 -12.17 7.78
N LEU A 142 -9.55 -13.04 7.07
CA LEU A 142 -8.77 -14.09 7.70
C LEU A 142 -7.73 -13.50 8.66
N GLN A 143 -6.99 -12.51 8.23
CA GLN A 143 -5.98 -11.84 9.05
C GLN A 143 -6.58 -11.22 10.31
N ARG A 144 -7.68 -10.47 10.19
CA ARG A 144 -8.38 -9.90 11.36
C ARG A 144 -8.81 -10.97 12.37
N ARG A 145 -9.39 -12.08 11.88
CA ARG A 145 -9.78 -13.20 12.76
C ARG A 145 -8.58 -13.84 13.45
N THR A 146 -7.48 -14.00 12.72
CA THR A 146 -6.24 -14.52 13.30
C THR A 146 -5.70 -13.61 14.40
N ASP A 147 -5.71 -12.31 14.17
CA ASP A 147 -5.23 -11.32 15.15
C ASP A 147 -6.14 -11.24 16.38
N GLU A 148 -7.48 -11.30 16.20
CA GLU A 148 -8.45 -11.40 17.29
C GLU A 148 -8.19 -12.64 18.16
N LEU A 149 -8.00 -13.82 17.53
CA LEU A 149 -7.72 -15.07 18.24
C LEU A 149 -6.37 -15.01 18.98
N ARG A 150 -5.34 -14.45 18.35
CA ARG A 150 -4.04 -14.27 19.02
C ARG A 150 -4.16 -13.40 20.28
N GLN A 151 -4.90 -12.29 20.20
CA GLN A 151 -5.13 -11.44 21.35
C GLN A 151 -5.87 -12.17 22.47
N LEU A 152 -6.93 -12.93 22.17
CA LEU A 152 -7.66 -13.72 23.15
C LEU A 152 -6.77 -14.78 23.82
N LEU A 153 -5.96 -15.48 23.04
CA LEU A 153 -5.01 -16.46 23.56
C LEU A 153 -3.95 -15.80 24.46
N GLN A 154 -3.44 -14.64 24.08
CA GLN A 154 -2.47 -13.92 24.87
C GLN A 154 -3.05 -13.49 26.22
N VAL A 155 -4.25 -12.91 26.23
CA VAL A 155 -4.94 -12.52 27.47
C VAL A 155 -5.22 -13.74 28.38
N SER A 156 -5.64 -14.87 27.79
CA SER A 156 -5.86 -16.10 28.56
C SER A 156 -4.57 -16.60 29.20
N ARG A 157 -3.48 -16.61 28.43
CA ARG A 157 -2.16 -17.03 28.88
C ARG A 157 -1.63 -16.12 30.02
N GLU A 158 -1.75 -14.83 29.88
CA GLU A 158 -1.35 -13.86 30.93
C GLU A 158 -2.13 -14.09 32.24
N ARG A 159 -3.43 -14.42 32.14
CA ARG A 159 -4.24 -14.76 33.32
C ARG A 159 -3.77 -16.05 33.98
N GLU A 160 -3.48 -17.07 33.21
CA GLU A 160 -2.97 -18.34 33.75
C GLU A 160 -1.60 -18.16 34.40
N GLU A 161 -0.71 -17.39 33.77
CA GLU A 161 0.60 -17.08 34.32
C GLU A 161 0.48 -16.30 35.65
N ALA A 162 -0.39 -15.29 35.71
CA ALA A 162 -0.67 -14.54 36.93
C ALA A 162 -1.24 -15.43 38.06
N GLN A 163 -2.19 -16.33 37.75
CA GLN A 163 -2.73 -17.28 38.73
C GLN A 163 -1.68 -18.26 39.24
N ARG A 164 -0.82 -18.76 38.38
CA ARG A 164 0.30 -19.64 38.78
C ARG A 164 1.27 -18.91 39.70
N GLN A 165 1.60 -17.67 39.37
CA GLN A 165 2.48 -16.85 40.21
C GLN A 165 1.86 -16.62 41.59
N GLU A 166 0.59 -16.25 41.64
CA GLU A 166 -0.12 -16.06 42.90
C GLU A 166 -0.16 -17.31 43.77
N GLN A 167 -0.36 -18.48 43.16
CA GLN A 167 -0.32 -19.76 43.84
C GLN A 167 1.07 -20.08 44.40
N GLN A 168 2.10 -19.81 43.58
CA GLN A 168 3.49 -20.03 44.00
C GLN A 168 3.86 -19.12 45.18
N ASP A 169 3.53 -17.84 45.10
CA ASP A 169 3.77 -16.88 46.18
C ASP A 169 3.07 -17.32 47.48
N ARG A 170 1.84 -17.82 47.41
CA ARG A 170 1.11 -18.37 48.58
C ARG A 170 1.78 -19.61 49.15
N MET A 171 2.34 -20.48 48.32
CA MET A 171 3.07 -21.65 48.81
C MET A 171 4.36 -21.24 49.51
N GLU A 172 5.11 -20.32 48.95
CA GLU A 172 6.34 -19.78 49.55
C GLU A 172 6.06 -19.10 50.91
N ASP A 173 4.98 -18.32 51.02
CA ASP A 173 4.55 -17.70 52.29
C ASP A 173 4.18 -18.74 53.35
N THR A 174 3.52 -19.84 52.93
CA THR A 174 3.17 -20.94 53.84
C THR A 174 4.39 -21.68 54.35
N ASP A 175 5.36 -21.95 53.47
CA ASP A 175 6.63 -22.61 53.83
C ASP A 175 7.45 -21.73 54.78
N ASN A 176 7.51 -20.42 54.51
CA ASN A 176 8.19 -19.46 55.35
C ASN A 176 7.54 -19.38 56.75
N ALA A 177 6.21 -19.36 56.82
CA ALA A 177 5.48 -19.38 58.12
C ALA A 177 5.77 -20.68 58.89
N GLY A 178 5.81 -21.82 58.23
CA GLY A 178 6.16 -23.12 58.82
C GLY A 178 7.62 -23.14 59.38
N THR A 179 8.56 -22.58 58.66
CA THR A 179 9.95 -22.47 59.15
C THR A 179 10.13 -21.57 60.31
N LEU A 180 9.44 -20.41 60.35
CA LEU A 180 9.43 -19.50 61.48
C LEU A 180 8.80 -20.13 62.77
N GLN A 181 7.73 -20.90 62.59
CA GLN A 181 7.09 -21.61 63.70
C GLN A 181 8.03 -22.71 64.26
N HIS A 182 8.68 -23.47 63.42
CA HIS A 182 9.66 -24.47 63.84
C HIS A 182 10.86 -23.84 64.56
N GLN A 183 11.33 -22.69 64.16
CA GLN A 183 12.39 -21.93 64.84
C GLN A 183 11.92 -21.42 66.22
N ALA A 184 10.68 -20.95 66.33
CA ALA A 184 10.11 -20.53 67.61
C ALA A 184 9.98 -21.69 68.61
N ASP A 185 9.52 -22.87 68.13
CA ASP A 185 9.38 -24.08 68.97
C ASP A 185 10.73 -24.67 69.45
N THR A 186 11.82 -24.36 68.72
CA THR A 186 13.18 -24.80 69.14
C THR A 186 13.86 -23.89 70.13
N LEU A 187 13.32 -22.69 70.35
CA LEU A 187 13.83 -21.69 71.31
C LEU A 187 13.11 -21.70 72.69
N LEU A 188 12.07 -22.48 72.82
CA LEU A 188 11.30 -22.74 74.04
C LEU A 188 11.80 -24.03 74.69
#